data_8ab37c11b359a98a879b9e4852c289ae
#
_entry.id   8ab37c11b359a98a879b9e4852c289ae
#
_cell.length_a   1.000
_cell.length_b   1.000
_cell.length_c   1.000
_cell.angle_alpha   90.00
_cell.angle_beta   90.00
_cell.angle_gamma   90.00
#
_symmetry.space_group_name_H-M   'P 1'
#
loop_
_entity.id
_entity.type
_entity.pdbx_description
1 polymer ?
#
loop_
_entity_poly.entity_id
_entity_poly.type
_entity_poly.pdbx_seq_one_letter_code
_entity_poly.pdbx_strand_id
1 'polypeptide(L)'
;MSAEHTRQRRSSGCAAVVYPHLSQTVDRPPRDPAARLAEAVGLAAAIDLDVIHADWMTVTKPRPATLLGGGHVGEMAARWADLSIDVVVVDARLTPVQQRNLERSWNLKVIDRTALILEIFGARARTHEGRLQVDLAALNFQRSRLVRSWTHLERQRGGGGFLGGPGESQLEIDRRLIDDRIIRIKRELNEVRRTRGLHRDARRRVPFPTVALVGYTNAGKSTLFNCLTQAKVLAKDMLFATLDPTMRQVTLPGGRKVILSDTVGFISDLPTQLVAAFRATLEEVQTADLVLHVRDISHPDSDAQKQDVVAIMRDLGFDDNRLFEATVEVWNKIDLLDAAPPAMAPDNRGEVVAVSAKTGEGIDSLIAALGRRLAQNDSVQSLRVPIEDGAAIAWLYGHGDVLKRDDDERHAYLEVALKPADHQRFVSKFGGA
;
A
#
# COMPACT_ATOMS: atom_id res chain seq x y z
N MET A 1 -43.72 18.12 -4.65
CA MET A 1 -43.37 17.68 -3.28
C MET A 1 -42.52 16.42 -3.40
N SER A 2 -41.25 16.58 -3.53
CA SER A 2 -40.27 15.48 -3.64
C SER A 2 -39.37 15.54 -2.41
N ALA A 3 -39.55 14.58 -1.51
CA ALA A 3 -38.73 14.45 -0.31
C ALA A 3 -37.37 13.87 -0.71
N GLU A 4 -36.36 14.70 -0.68
CA GLU A 4 -34.97 14.28 -0.76
C GLU A 4 -34.64 13.39 0.44
N HIS A 5 -34.46 12.10 0.19
CA HIS A 5 -33.90 11.18 1.15
C HIS A 5 -32.40 11.45 1.27
N THR A 6 -32.05 12.39 2.12
CA THR A 6 -30.68 12.49 2.68
C THR A 6 -30.42 11.22 3.46
N ARG A 7 -29.72 10.25 2.86
CA ARG A 7 -29.16 9.10 3.57
C ARG A 7 -28.15 9.63 4.59
N GLN A 8 -28.62 9.88 5.81
CA GLN A 8 -27.76 10.06 6.97
C GLN A 8 -26.84 8.82 7.06
N ARG A 9 -25.55 9.00 6.80
CA ARG A 9 -24.54 8.01 7.13
C ARG A 9 -24.66 7.76 8.64
N ARG A 10 -25.07 6.57 9.04
CA ARG A 10 -24.97 6.13 10.43
C ARG A 10 -23.47 6.03 10.71
N SER A 11 -22.94 6.89 11.59
CA SER A 11 -21.59 6.74 12.13
C SER A 11 -21.52 5.39 12.84
N SER A 12 -20.40 4.67 12.70
CA SER A 12 -20.20 3.37 13.35
C SER A 12 -20.01 3.48 14.87
N GLY A 13 -20.05 4.68 15.41
CA GLY A 13 -19.89 5.01 16.83
C GLY A 13 -18.95 6.18 17.06
N CYS A 14 -19.02 6.76 18.27
CA CYS A 14 -18.15 7.84 18.70
C CYS A 14 -16.80 7.29 19.20
N ALA A 15 -15.70 7.90 18.75
CA ALA A 15 -14.36 7.45 19.10
C ALA A 15 -13.52 8.54 19.78
N ALA A 16 -12.63 8.12 20.69
CA ALA A 16 -11.48 8.89 21.10
C ALA A 16 -10.21 8.30 20.46
N VAL A 17 -9.29 9.14 20.01
CA VAL A 17 -8.01 8.74 19.45
C VAL A 17 -6.87 9.23 20.34
N VAL A 18 -5.97 8.31 20.69
CA VAL A 18 -4.80 8.60 21.53
C VAL A 18 -3.52 8.17 20.82
N TYR A 19 -2.59 9.11 20.62
CA TYR A 19 -1.26 8.82 20.12
C TYR A 19 -0.21 8.90 21.22
N PRO A 20 0.36 7.76 21.69
CA PRO A 20 1.49 7.77 22.59
C PRO A 20 2.80 8.02 21.84
N HIS A 21 3.33 9.23 21.91
CA HIS A 21 4.62 9.59 21.32
C HIS A 21 5.76 9.06 22.19
N LEU A 22 6.48 8.05 21.68
CA LEU A 22 7.62 7.45 22.38
C LEU A 22 8.88 8.30 22.14
N SER A 23 9.41 8.95 23.18
CA SER A 23 10.55 9.88 23.08
C SER A 23 11.91 9.21 22.76
N GLN A 24 12.01 7.89 22.80
CA GLN A 24 13.24 7.13 22.56
C GLN A 24 13.08 6.12 21.41
N THR A 25 12.94 6.59 20.19
CA THR A 25 13.14 5.74 19.00
C THR A 25 14.44 6.15 18.32
N VAL A 26 15.54 5.46 18.69
CA VAL A 26 16.90 5.79 18.25
C VAL A 26 17.13 5.54 16.75
N ASP A 27 16.31 4.68 16.12
CA ASP A 27 16.53 4.19 14.75
C ASP A 27 15.56 4.75 13.68
N ARG A 28 14.77 5.74 14.02
CA ARG A 28 13.79 6.32 13.06
C ARG A 28 13.87 7.83 13.04
N PRO A 29 13.66 8.47 11.86
CA PRO A 29 13.60 9.92 11.80
C PRO A 29 12.49 10.44 12.72
N PRO A 30 12.73 11.58 13.39
CA PRO A 30 11.73 12.19 14.23
C PRO A 30 10.50 12.51 13.38
N ARG A 31 9.32 12.23 13.92
CA ARG A 31 8.05 12.53 13.28
C ARG A 31 7.30 13.58 14.09
N ASP A 32 6.56 14.42 13.38
CA ASP A 32 5.68 15.37 14.03
C ASP A 32 4.53 14.65 14.76
N PRO A 33 4.42 14.80 16.11
CA PRO A 33 3.34 14.16 16.86
C PRO A 33 1.94 14.60 16.41
N ALA A 34 1.79 15.84 15.98
CA ALA A 34 0.51 16.35 15.50
C ALA A 34 0.12 15.71 14.15
N ALA A 35 1.09 15.55 13.24
CA ALA A 35 0.86 14.87 11.96
C ALA A 35 0.52 13.38 12.17
N ARG A 36 1.17 12.71 13.13
CA ARG A 36 0.85 11.32 13.51
C ARG A 36 -0.54 11.19 14.11
N LEU A 37 -0.94 12.11 14.98
CA LEU A 37 -2.29 12.14 15.51
C LEU A 37 -3.32 12.36 14.39
N ALA A 38 -3.06 13.29 13.47
CA ALA A 38 -3.93 13.53 12.32
C ALA A 38 -4.07 12.27 11.43
N GLU A 39 -2.97 11.52 11.20
CA GLU A 39 -3.02 10.22 10.52
C GLU A 39 -3.92 9.23 11.27
N ALA A 40 -3.77 9.11 12.59
CA ALA A 40 -4.56 8.20 13.41
C ALA A 40 -6.06 8.54 13.41
N VAL A 41 -6.39 9.83 13.44
CA VAL A 41 -7.77 10.33 13.28
C VAL A 41 -8.31 9.96 11.89
N GLY A 42 -7.52 10.15 10.84
CA GLY A 42 -7.88 9.76 9.48
C GLY A 42 -8.11 8.25 9.33
N LEU A 43 -7.33 7.42 10.04
CA LEU A 43 -7.54 5.96 10.09
C LEU A 43 -8.87 5.60 10.77
N ALA A 44 -9.20 6.22 11.89
CA ALA A 44 -10.47 5.99 12.59
C ALA A 44 -11.66 6.41 11.70
N ALA A 45 -11.56 7.57 11.04
CA ALA A 45 -12.58 8.04 10.10
C ALA A 45 -12.74 7.13 8.87
N ALA A 46 -11.70 6.37 8.47
CA ALA A 46 -11.76 5.45 7.34
C ALA A 46 -12.71 4.24 7.56
N ILE A 47 -13.10 3.96 8.80
CA ILE A 47 -14.12 2.96 9.18
C ILE A 47 -15.41 3.61 9.72
N ASP A 48 -15.67 4.84 9.30
CA ASP A 48 -16.87 5.61 9.65
C ASP A 48 -17.02 5.89 11.18
N LEU A 49 -15.92 5.90 11.95
CA LEU A 49 -15.92 6.36 13.34
C LEU A 49 -15.97 7.89 13.37
N ASP A 50 -16.82 8.43 14.26
CA ASP A 50 -16.87 9.86 14.54
C ASP A 50 -15.91 10.19 15.68
N VAL A 51 -14.79 10.86 15.36
CA VAL A 51 -13.74 11.16 16.34
C VAL A 51 -14.09 12.44 17.09
N ILE A 52 -14.62 12.28 18.30
CA ILE A 52 -15.03 13.41 19.16
C ILE A 52 -13.93 13.91 20.09
N HIS A 53 -12.87 13.14 20.27
CA HIS A 53 -11.68 13.56 21.04
C HIS A 53 -10.42 12.96 20.42
N ALA A 54 -9.37 13.75 20.28
CA ALA A 54 -8.06 13.32 19.82
C ALA A 54 -6.96 14.02 20.62
N ASP A 55 -6.01 13.26 21.13
CA ASP A 55 -4.89 13.82 21.90
C ASP A 55 -3.62 12.97 21.73
N TRP A 56 -2.46 13.58 21.89
CA TRP A 56 -1.20 12.88 21.94
C TRP A 56 -0.44 13.20 23.22
N MET A 57 0.40 12.28 23.68
CA MET A 57 1.19 12.46 24.89
C MET A 57 2.57 11.85 24.74
N THR A 58 3.56 12.48 25.35
CA THR A 58 4.92 11.96 25.39
C THR A 58 5.03 10.84 26.42
N VAL A 59 5.48 9.68 25.95
CA VAL A 59 5.78 8.50 26.80
C VAL A 59 7.28 8.29 26.85
N THR A 60 7.90 8.71 27.96
CA THR A 60 9.33 8.55 28.17
C THR A 60 9.70 7.12 28.58
N LYS A 61 8.86 6.46 29.39
CA LYS A 61 9.04 5.07 29.82
C LYS A 61 7.73 4.31 29.65
N PRO A 62 7.63 3.46 28.59
CA PRO A 62 6.43 2.63 28.38
C PRO A 62 6.19 1.70 29.59
N ARG A 63 4.98 1.72 30.12
CA ARG A 63 4.61 0.85 31.25
C ARG A 63 4.17 -0.53 30.74
N PRO A 64 4.68 -1.62 31.33
CA PRO A 64 4.27 -2.97 30.93
C PRO A 64 2.76 -3.22 31.08
N ALA A 65 2.13 -2.58 32.07
CA ALA A 65 0.72 -2.78 32.37
C ALA A 65 -0.26 -2.03 31.44
N THR A 66 0.09 -0.81 30.99
CA THR A 66 -0.84 0.10 30.30
C THR A 66 -0.25 0.82 29.10
N LEU A 67 1.05 0.66 28.81
CA LEU A 67 1.85 1.49 27.91
C LEU A 67 1.98 2.94 28.42
N LEU A 68 0.88 3.55 28.82
CA LEU A 68 0.76 4.92 29.30
C LEU A 68 1.05 5.02 30.80
N GLY A 69 1.50 6.18 31.25
CA GLY A 69 1.61 6.48 32.69
C GLY A 69 0.24 6.51 33.38
N GLY A 70 0.16 6.08 34.64
CA GLY A 70 -1.11 6.06 35.39
C GLY A 70 -1.79 7.42 35.47
N GLY A 71 -1.03 8.53 35.56
CA GLY A 71 -1.56 9.88 35.53
C GLY A 71 -2.34 10.18 34.27
N HIS A 72 -1.74 9.90 33.10
CA HIS A 72 -2.41 10.10 31.81
C HIS A 72 -3.67 9.22 31.67
N VAL A 73 -3.59 7.96 32.12
CA VAL A 73 -4.77 7.06 32.09
C VAL A 73 -5.91 7.62 32.91
N GLY A 74 -5.63 8.13 34.12
CA GLY A 74 -6.65 8.73 35.01
C GLY A 74 -7.20 10.07 34.50
N GLU A 75 -6.33 10.90 33.93
CA GLU A 75 -6.70 12.20 33.32
C GLU A 75 -7.66 11.98 32.14
N MET A 76 -7.34 11.03 31.25
CA MET A 76 -8.23 10.68 30.13
C MET A 76 -9.57 10.13 30.60
N ALA A 77 -9.57 9.25 31.59
CA ALA A 77 -10.81 8.74 32.17
C ALA A 77 -11.70 9.89 32.66
N ALA A 78 -11.12 10.87 33.36
CA ALA A 78 -11.85 12.05 33.84
C ALA A 78 -12.38 12.94 32.71
N ARG A 79 -11.57 13.19 31.67
CA ARG A 79 -11.97 13.98 30.48
C ARG A 79 -13.12 13.34 29.70
N TRP A 80 -13.17 12.02 29.67
CA TRP A 80 -14.16 11.27 28.89
C TRP A 80 -15.42 10.91 29.68
N ALA A 81 -15.46 11.18 30.97
CA ALA A 81 -16.58 10.79 31.83
C ALA A 81 -17.93 11.34 31.33
N ASP A 82 -17.92 12.55 30.75
CA ASP A 82 -19.14 13.21 30.25
C ASP A 82 -19.29 13.07 28.71
N LEU A 83 -18.38 12.35 28.04
CA LEU A 83 -18.42 12.14 26.59
C LEU A 83 -19.02 10.78 26.25
N SER A 84 -19.90 10.74 25.26
CA SER A 84 -20.46 9.48 24.75
C SER A 84 -19.44 8.80 23.80
N ILE A 85 -18.42 8.17 24.37
CA ILE A 85 -17.39 7.42 23.63
C ILE A 85 -17.75 5.95 23.64
N ASP A 86 -17.77 5.33 22.46
CA ASP A 86 -18.01 3.88 22.31
C ASP A 86 -16.70 3.10 22.23
N VAL A 87 -15.65 3.71 21.64
CA VAL A 87 -14.36 3.06 21.41
C VAL A 87 -13.20 4.04 21.53
N VAL A 88 -12.10 3.56 22.11
CA VAL A 88 -10.82 4.28 22.16
C VAL A 88 -9.84 3.63 21.22
N VAL A 89 -9.31 4.40 20.29
CA VAL A 89 -8.23 4.02 19.40
C VAL A 89 -6.90 4.45 19.99
N VAL A 90 -6.01 3.50 20.26
CA VAL A 90 -4.65 3.79 20.70
C VAL A 90 -3.72 3.56 19.51
N ASP A 91 -3.12 4.64 18.98
CA ASP A 91 -2.22 4.58 17.80
C ASP A 91 -0.84 4.04 18.17
N ALA A 92 -0.81 2.84 18.73
CA ALA A 92 0.37 2.06 19.04
C ALA A 92 0.01 0.57 19.08
N ARG A 93 1.03 -0.29 19.06
CA ARG A 93 0.81 -1.73 19.31
C ARG A 93 0.63 -1.97 20.78
N LEU A 94 -0.49 -2.55 21.18
CA LEU A 94 -0.77 -2.94 22.54
C LEU A 94 -0.57 -4.44 22.75
N THR A 95 0.02 -4.81 23.88
CA THR A 95 -0.07 -6.21 24.35
C THR A 95 -1.49 -6.50 24.83
N PRO A 96 -1.96 -7.77 24.85
CA PRO A 96 -3.28 -8.12 25.36
C PRO A 96 -3.51 -7.67 26.81
N VAL A 97 -2.45 -7.65 27.63
CA VAL A 97 -2.51 -7.16 29.02
C VAL A 97 -2.73 -5.66 29.07
N GLN A 98 -1.98 -4.91 28.27
CA GLN A 98 -2.13 -3.45 28.17
C GLN A 98 -3.54 -3.07 27.71
N GLN A 99 -4.02 -3.70 26.64
CA GLN A 99 -5.37 -3.44 26.14
C GLN A 99 -6.43 -3.70 27.22
N ARG A 100 -6.42 -4.88 27.84
CA ARG A 100 -7.38 -5.23 28.88
C ARG A 100 -7.33 -4.28 30.09
N ASN A 101 -6.14 -3.85 30.51
CA ASN A 101 -5.99 -2.94 31.63
C ASN A 101 -6.49 -1.54 31.27
N LEU A 102 -6.27 -1.06 30.05
CA LEU A 102 -6.83 0.19 29.56
C LEU A 102 -8.36 0.11 29.46
N GLU A 103 -8.92 -0.98 28.92
CA GLU A 103 -10.37 -1.20 28.86
C GLU A 103 -11.02 -1.17 30.26
N ARG A 104 -10.36 -1.78 31.26
CA ARG A 104 -10.82 -1.74 32.63
C ARG A 104 -10.74 -0.34 33.26
N SER A 105 -9.64 0.39 32.96
CA SER A 105 -9.43 1.72 33.54
C SER A 105 -10.39 2.76 32.97
N TRP A 106 -10.74 2.64 31.71
CA TRP A 106 -11.62 3.57 30.99
C TRP A 106 -13.08 3.10 30.94
N ASN A 107 -13.32 1.83 31.21
CA ASN A 107 -14.60 1.14 31.02
C ASN A 107 -15.14 1.30 29.59
N LEU A 108 -14.24 1.32 28.62
CA LEU A 108 -14.49 1.50 27.18
C LEU A 108 -13.79 0.41 26.39
N LYS A 109 -14.31 0.09 25.21
CA LYS A 109 -13.60 -0.78 24.26
C LYS A 109 -12.34 -0.08 23.78
N VAL A 110 -11.20 -0.79 23.75
CA VAL A 110 -9.92 -0.28 23.26
C VAL A 110 -9.48 -1.09 22.04
N ILE A 111 -9.12 -0.42 20.98
CA ILE A 111 -8.49 -1.02 19.80
C ILE A 111 -7.12 -0.40 19.56
N ASP A 112 -6.15 -1.23 19.21
CA ASP A 112 -4.81 -0.76 18.87
C ASP A 112 -4.68 -0.48 17.38
N ARG A 113 -3.56 0.16 16.97
CA ARG A 113 -3.28 0.47 15.56
C ARG A 113 -3.39 -0.75 14.65
N THR A 114 -2.93 -1.93 15.10
CA THR A 114 -3.00 -3.16 14.31
C THR A 114 -4.43 -3.61 14.05
N ALA A 115 -5.26 -3.61 15.08
CA ALA A 115 -6.67 -3.95 14.95
C ALA A 115 -7.41 -2.94 14.07
N LEU A 116 -7.15 -1.63 14.23
CA LEU A 116 -7.74 -0.59 13.40
C LEU A 116 -7.42 -0.79 11.92
N ILE A 117 -6.15 -1.04 11.57
CA ILE A 117 -5.75 -1.30 10.18
C ILE A 117 -6.43 -2.55 9.63
N LEU A 118 -6.56 -3.62 10.42
CA LEU A 118 -7.27 -4.84 10.01
C LEU A 118 -8.75 -4.58 9.72
N GLU A 119 -9.43 -3.77 10.53
CA GLU A 119 -10.83 -3.38 10.29
C GLU A 119 -10.98 -2.57 9.01
N ILE A 120 -10.07 -1.60 8.76
CA ILE A 120 -10.07 -0.81 7.52
C ILE A 120 -9.95 -1.73 6.31
N PHE A 121 -9.05 -2.70 6.36
CA PHE A 121 -8.83 -3.64 5.27
C PHE A 121 -10.00 -4.60 5.08
N GLY A 122 -10.61 -5.06 6.18
CA GLY A 122 -11.84 -5.85 6.14
C GLY A 122 -12.97 -5.13 5.40
N ALA A 123 -13.14 -3.84 5.69
CA ALA A 123 -14.14 -2.99 5.03
C ALA A 123 -13.80 -2.68 3.55
N ARG A 124 -12.53 -2.74 3.15
CA ARG A 124 -12.06 -2.35 1.80
C ARG A 124 -11.83 -3.52 0.84
N ALA A 125 -11.58 -4.73 1.34
CA ALA A 125 -11.33 -5.90 0.52
C ALA A 125 -12.55 -6.26 -0.33
N ARG A 126 -12.46 -6.06 -1.64
CA ARG A 126 -13.54 -6.33 -2.59
C ARG A 126 -13.33 -7.64 -3.33
N THR A 127 -12.09 -7.97 -3.65
CA THR A 127 -11.77 -9.22 -4.34
C THR A 127 -11.85 -10.41 -3.38
N HIS A 128 -12.10 -11.60 -3.93
CA HIS A 128 -12.10 -12.83 -3.14
C HIS A 128 -10.73 -13.08 -2.50
N GLU A 129 -9.64 -12.87 -3.26
CA GLU A 129 -8.27 -12.99 -2.77
C GLU A 129 -7.98 -11.99 -1.64
N GLY A 130 -8.34 -10.71 -1.82
CA GLY A 130 -8.15 -9.68 -0.80
C GLY A 130 -8.87 -10.02 0.51
N ARG A 131 -10.10 -10.51 0.45
CA ARG A 131 -10.86 -10.96 1.64
C ARG A 131 -10.17 -12.10 2.35
N LEU A 132 -9.76 -13.15 1.62
CA LEU A 132 -9.03 -14.28 2.21
C LEU A 132 -7.72 -13.85 2.87
N GLN A 133 -7.01 -12.91 2.28
CA GLN A 133 -5.76 -12.36 2.82
C GLN A 133 -6.00 -11.59 4.12
N VAL A 134 -7.00 -10.73 4.15
CA VAL A 134 -7.38 -9.97 5.36
C VAL A 134 -7.87 -10.90 6.45
N ASP A 135 -8.73 -11.87 6.13
CA ASP A 135 -9.19 -12.90 7.09
C ASP A 135 -8.01 -13.69 7.68
N LEU A 136 -7.04 -14.07 6.85
CA LEU A 136 -5.82 -14.75 7.31
C LEU A 136 -5.02 -13.90 8.29
N ALA A 137 -4.86 -12.60 8.00
CA ALA A 137 -4.14 -11.67 8.87
C ALA A 137 -4.89 -11.45 10.19
N ALA A 138 -6.22 -11.28 10.14
CA ALA A 138 -7.07 -11.13 11.32
C ALA A 138 -7.02 -12.37 12.22
N LEU A 139 -7.11 -13.57 11.66
CA LEU A 139 -7.01 -14.82 12.41
C LEU A 139 -5.61 -15.00 13.05
N ASN A 140 -4.53 -14.68 12.34
CA ASN A 140 -3.18 -14.70 12.91
C ASN A 140 -3.03 -13.70 14.06
N PHE A 141 -3.61 -12.51 13.93
CA PHE A 141 -3.63 -11.52 14.99
C PHE A 141 -4.42 -12.02 16.21
N GLN A 142 -5.63 -12.55 16.03
CA GLN A 142 -6.43 -13.16 17.10
C GLN A 142 -5.68 -14.30 17.77
N ARG A 143 -5.08 -15.22 17.00
CA ARG A 143 -4.26 -16.32 17.53
C ARG A 143 -3.12 -15.83 18.40
N SER A 144 -2.41 -14.78 17.98
CA SER A 144 -1.29 -14.22 18.74
C SER A 144 -1.74 -13.63 20.08
N ARG A 145 -2.99 -13.15 20.15
CA ARG A 145 -3.57 -12.59 21.36
C ARG A 145 -4.04 -13.67 22.34
N LEU A 146 -4.60 -14.76 21.85
CA LEU A 146 -4.98 -15.91 22.68
C LEU A 146 -3.77 -16.52 23.39
N VAL A 147 -2.68 -16.78 22.68
CA VAL A 147 -1.45 -17.38 23.25
C VAL A 147 -0.86 -16.52 24.37
N ARG A 148 -0.80 -15.19 24.17
CA ARG A 148 -0.24 -14.27 25.17
C ARG A 148 -1.14 -14.07 26.42
N SER A 149 -2.43 -14.26 26.27
CA SER A 149 -3.35 -14.26 27.41
C SER A 149 -3.09 -15.42 28.38
N TRP A 150 -2.64 -16.55 27.85
CA TRP A 150 -2.47 -17.81 28.60
C TRP A 150 -1.20 -17.87 29.45
N THR A 151 -0.07 -17.37 28.96
CA THR A 151 1.19 -17.38 29.71
C THR A 151 1.14 -16.60 31.03
N HIS A 152 0.19 -15.68 31.17
CA HIS A 152 -0.06 -14.96 32.44
C HIS A 152 -0.94 -15.73 33.42
N LEU A 153 -1.87 -16.55 32.93
CA LEU A 153 -2.74 -17.37 33.78
C LEU A 153 -2.00 -18.57 34.40
N GLU A 154 -1.08 -19.18 33.63
CA GLU A 154 -0.25 -20.26 34.15
C GLU A 154 0.72 -19.80 35.26
N ARG A 155 1.29 -18.59 35.16
CA ARG A 155 2.17 -18.04 36.19
C ARG A 155 1.43 -17.66 37.49
N GLN A 156 0.12 -17.43 37.47
CA GLN A 156 -0.70 -17.19 38.67
C GLN A 156 -1.20 -18.46 39.33
N ARG A 157 -1.10 -19.62 38.66
CA ARG A 157 -1.45 -20.94 39.23
C ARG A 157 -0.23 -21.74 39.69
N GLY A 158 0.73 -21.07 40.28
CA GLY A 158 1.82 -21.70 41.00
C GLY A 158 1.27 -22.31 42.30
N GLY A 159 1.07 -23.61 42.32
CA GLY A 159 0.85 -24.37 43.55
C GLY A 159 -0.40 -25.19 43.56
N GLY A 160 -0.26 -26.48 43.32
CA GLY A 160 -1.09 -27.53 43.92
C GLY A 160 -2.42 -27.82 43.25
N GLY A 161 -2.54 -29.01 42.69
CA GLY A 161 -3.82 -29.63 42.49
C GLY A 161 -4.12 -30.18 41.11
N PHE A 162 -3.81 -31.43 41.00
CA PHE A 162 -4.29 -32.39 40.03
C PHE A 162 -5.83 -32.49 40.05
N LEU A 163 -6.50 -31.61 39.32
CA LEU A 163 -7.94 -31.69 39.03
C LEU A 163 -8.24 -31.04 37.70
N GLY A 164 -7.68 -31.62 36.61
CA GLY A 164 -8.09 -31.39 35.25
C GLY A 164 -8.47 -32.74 34.64
N GLY A 165 -9.77 -33.01 34.56
CA GLY A 165 -10.25 -34.12 33.78
C GLY A 165 -9.82 -34.00 32.30
N PRO A 166 -9.94 -35.04 31.47
CA PRO A 166 -9.52 -35.07 30.07
C PRO A 166 -10.50 -34.28 29.17
N GLY A 167 -10.67 -32.98 29.44
CA GLY A 167 -11.44 -32.06 28.64
C GLY A 167 -10.54 -30.92 28.17
N GLU A 168 -10.45 -30.70 26.86
CA GLU A 168 -9.82 -29.51 26.29
C GLU A 168 -10.42 -28.24 26.95
N SER A 169 -9.56 -27.30 27.34
CA SER A 169 -10.05 -26.00 27.83
C SER A 169 -10.73 -25.26 26.67
N GLN A 170 -11.72 -24.41 26.96
CA GLN A 170 -12.41 -23.62 25.94
C GLN A 170 -11.42 -22.87 25.02
N LEU A 171 -10.30 -22.45 25.60
CA LEU A 171 -9.24 -21.75 24.85
C LEU A 171 -8.45 -22.66 23.88
N GLU A 172 -8.27 -23.93 24.20
CA GLU A 172 -7.64 -24.89 23.30
C GLU A 172 -8.58 -25.20 22.14
N ILE A 173 -9.87 -25.30 22.39
CA ILE A 173 -10.91 -25.45 21.37
C ILE A 173 -10.91 -24.24 20.44
N ASP A 174 -10.94 -23.03 21.00
CA ASP A 174 -10.93 -21.77 20.22
C ASP A 174 -9.66 -21.66 19.37
N ARG A 175 -8.50 -22.03 19.92
CA ARG A 175 -7.22 -22.02 19.21
C ARG A 175 -7.24 -23.03 18.05
N ARG A 176 -7.73 -24.24 18.27
CA ARG A 176 -7.84 -25.26 17.23
C ARG A 176 -8.76 -24.81 16.10
N LEU A 177 -9.91 -24.22 16.43
CA LEU A 177 -10.84 -23.68 15.44
C LEU A 177 -10.19 -22.58 14.58
N ILE A 178 -9.39 -21.70 15.21
CA ILE A 178 -8.64 -20.66 14.48
C ILE A 178 -7.57 -21.30 13.59
N ASP A 179 -6.81 -22.28 14.09
CA ASP A 179 -5.76 -22.95 13.32
C ASP A 179 -6.35 -23.72 12.13
N ASP A 180 -7.47 -24.41 12.30
CA ASP A 180 -8.19 -25.11 11.21
C ASP A 180 -8.67 -24.12 10.14
N ARG A 181 -9.20 -22.96 10.57
CA ARG A 181 -9.63 -21.91 9.64
C ARG A 181 -8.45 -21.30 8.88
N ILE A 182 -7.31 -21.07 9.54
CA ILE A 182 -6.06 -20.63 8.92
C ILE A 182 -5.60 -21.63 7.84
N ILE A 183 -5.62 -22.93 8.13
CA ILE A 183 -5.22 -23.97 7.18
C ILE A 183 -6.14 -23.96 5.95
N ARG A 184 -7.45 -23.84 6.15
CA ARG A 184 -8.42 -23.76 5.06
C ARG A 184 -8.19 -22.55 4.17
N ILE A 185 -8.06 -21.35 4.76
CA ILE A 185 -7.83 -20.12 4.00
C ILE A 185 -6.51 -20.21 3.22
N LYS A 186 -5.44 -20.76 3.81
CA LYS A 186 -4.16 -20.95 3.09
C LYS A 186 -4.31 -21.86 1.86
N ARG A 187 -5.13 -22.93 1.92
CA ARG A 187 -5.42 -23.78 0.77
C ARG A 187 -6.16 -23.00 -0.33
N GLU A 188 -7.22 -22.30 0.04
CA GLU A 188 -7.99 -21.47 -0.89
C GLU A 188 -7.11 -20.40 -1.56
N LEU A 189 -6.24 -19.72 -0.79
CA LEU A 189 -5.28 -18.74 -1.32
C LEU A 189 -4.28 -19.37 -2.31
N ASN A 190 -3.83 -20.61 -2.06
CA ASN A 190 -2.92 -21.30 -2.99
C ASN A 190 -3.61 -21.62 -4.32
N GLU A 191 -4.89 -21.99 -4.30
CA GLU A 191 -5.69 -22.22 -5.52
C GLU A 191 -5.86 -20.94 -6.33
N VAL A 192 -6.23 -19.83 -5.65
CA VAL A 192 -6.36 -18.51 -6.28
C VAL A 192 -5.03 -18.08 -6.91
N ARG A 193 -3.90 -18.25 -6.19
CA ARG A 193 -2.56 -17.93 -6.71
C ARG A 193 -2.19 -18.75 -7.94
N ARG A 194 -2.52 -20.05 -7.95
CA ARG A 194 -2.28 -20.91 -9.12
C ARG A 194 -3.03 -20.40 -10.33
N THR A 195 -4.32 -20.11 -10.19
CA THR A 195 -5.16 -19.55 -11.26
C THR A 195 -4.64 -18.23 -11.76
N ARG A 196 -4.25 -17.32 -10.83
CA ARG A 196 -3.66 -16.03 -11.15
C ARG A 196 -2.31 -16.15 -11.88
N GLY A 197 -1.48 -17.13 -11.50
CA GLY A 197 -0.23 -17.45 -12.18
C GLY A 197 -0.45 -17.76 -13.66
N LEU A 198 -1.44 -18.60 -13.99
CA LEU A 198 -1.80 -18.91 -15.38
C LEU A 198 -2.27 -17.67 -16.16
N HIS A 199 -3.07 -16.82 -15.54
CA HIS A 199 -3.49 -15.55 -16.16
C HIS A 199 -2.34 -14.55 -16.31
N ARG A 200 -1.34 -14.58 -15.40
CA ARG A 200 -0.15 -13.72 -15.48
C ARG A 200 0.78 -14.17 -16.60
N ASP A 201 0.99 -15.46 -16.77
CA ASP A 201 1.79 -15.98 -17.87
C ASP A 201 1.15 -15.68 -19.23
N ALA A 202 -0.17 -15.67 -19.32
CA ALA A 202 -0.90 -15.19 -20.48
C ALA A 202 -0.70 -13.67 -20.70
N ARG A 203 -0.66 -12.86 -19.64
CA ARG A 203 -0.39 -11.40 -19.71
C ARG A 203 1.07 -11.08 -20.02
N ARG A 204 2.03 -11.89 -19.58
CA ARG A 204 3.46 -11.75 -19.97
C ARG A 204 3.69 -11.90 -21.48
N ARG A 205 2.72 -12.46 -22.20
CA ARG A 205 2.71 -12.49 -23.67
C ARG A 205 2.29 -11.14 -24.28
N VAL A 206 1.74 -10.23 -23.48
CA VAL A 206 1.41 -8.87 -23.92
C VAL A 206 2.67 -8.01 -23.77
N PRO A 207 3.15 -7.38 -24.84
CA PRO A 207 4.47 -6.75 -24.89
C PRO A 207 4.55 -5.38 -24.20
N PHE A 208 3.54 -4.98 -23.43
CA PHE A 208 3.49 -3.63 -22.87
C PHE A 208 4.22 -3.55 -21.53
N PRO A 209 5.13 -2.58 -21.35
CA PRO A 209 5.79 -2.35 -20.08
C PRO A 209 4.77 -1.98 -18.99
N THR A 210 5.05 -2.43 -17.77
CA THR A 210 4.22 -2.20 -16.60
C THR A 210 4.84 -1.14 -15.70
N VAL A 211 4.05 -0.13 -15.33
CA VAL A 211 4.43 0.95 -14.41
C VAL A 211 3.58 0.85 -13.15
N ALA A 212 4.20 0.65 -11.99
CA ALA A 212 3.50 0.54 -10.72
C ALA A 212 3.61 1.85 -9.91
N LEU A 213 2.49 2.34 -9.38
CA LEU A 213 2.48 3.46 -8.45
C LEU A 213 2.66 2.93 -7.03
N VAL A 214 3.69 3.40 -6.33
CA VAL A 214 3.92 3.13 -4.91
C VAL A 214 4.01 4.43 -4.13
N GLY A 215 3.80 4.37 -2.83
CA GLY A 215 3.91 5.54 -1.97
C GLY A 215 3.05 5.41 -0.73
N TYR A 216 3.21 6.35 0.18
CA TYR A 216 2.48 6.37 1.44
C TYR A 216 0.96 6.51 1.23
N THR A 217 0.16 6.13 2.22
CA THR A 217 -1.29 6.38 2.19
C THR A 217 -1.56 7.87 2.02
N ASN A 218 -2.59 8.19 1.26
CA ASN A 218 -2.97 9.58 0.96
C ASN A 218 -1.90 10.44 0.22
N ALA A 219 -0.84 9.85 -0.33
CA ALA A 219 0.11 10.58 -1.18
C ALA A 219 -0.47 11.01 -2.54
N GLY A 220 -1.69 10.59 -2.87
CA GLY A 220 -2.39 10.95 -4.10
C GLY A 220 -2.18 9.97 -5.26
N LYS A 221 -1.76 8.71 -5.00
CA LYS A 221 -1.55 7.66 -6.03
C LYS A 221 -2.78 7.45 -6.91
N SER A 222 -3.94 7.20 -6.32
CA SER A 222 -5.19 6.95 -7.08
C SER A 222 -5.68 8.19 -7.82
N THR A 223 -5.41 9.39 -7.31
CA THR A 223 -5.68 10.65 -8.00
C THR A 223 -4.79 10.80 -9.23
N LEU A 224 -3.49 10.52 -9.06
CA LEU A 224 -2.52 10.53 -10.15
C LEU A 224 -2.84 9.45 -11.21
N PHE A 225 -3.22 8.26 -10.76
CA PHE A 225 -3.69 7.19 -11.64
C PHE A 225 -4.88 7.62 -12.48
N ASN A 226 -5.90 8.26 -11.88
CA ASN A 226 -7.06 8.77 -12.60
C ASN A 226 -6.68 9.86 -13.59
N CYS A 227 -5.78 10.77 -13.22
CA CYS A 227 -5.28 11.83 -14.08
C CYS A 227 -4.58 11.23 -15.32
N LEU A 228 -3.70 10.26 -15.15
CA LEU A 228 -2.95 9.63 -16.24
C LEU A 228 -3.81 8.70 -17.12
N THR A 229 -4.82 8.05 -16.56
CA THR A 229 -5.64 7.05 -17.27
C THR A 229 -6.97 7.58 -17.76
N GLN A 230 -7.34 8.83 -17.42
CA GLN A 230 -8.68 9.40 -17.62
C GLN A 230 -9.80 8.51 -17.04
N ALA A 231 -9.46 7.68 -16.07
CA ALA A 231 -10.38 6.79 -15.39
C ALA A 231 -11.10 7.50 -14.23
N LYS A 232 -12.22 6.94 -13.79
CA LYS A 232 -12.97 7.38 -12.60
C LYS A 232 -12.84 6.32 -11.49
N VAL A 233 -11.61 5.95 -11.11
CA VAL A 233 -11.40 5.14 -9.92
C VAL A 233 -11.70 6.00 -8.70
N LEU A 234 -12.28 5.39 -7.65
CA LEU A 234 -12.68 6.09 -6.44
C LEU A 234 -11.44 6.68 -5.73
N ALA A 235 -11.06 7.89 -6.13
CA ALA A 235 -10.07 8.68 -5.41
C ALA A 235 -10.80 9.54 -4.39
N LYS A 236 -10.89 9.06 -3.15
CA LYS A 236 -11.38 9.84 -2.01
C LYS A 236 -10.18 10.26 -1.17
N ASP A 237 -10.30 11.40 -0.53
CA ASP A 237 -9.33 11.85 0.49
C ASP A 237 -9.50 11.01 1.76
N MET A 238 -9.15 9.73 1.64
CA MET A 238 -9.28 8.71 2.68
C MET A 238 -8.07 7.78 2.64
N LEU A 239 -7.58 7.43 3.82
CA LEU A 239 -6.51 6.45 3.97
C LEU A 239 -6.96 5.07 3.44
N PHE A 240 -6.07 4.40 2.70
CA PHE A 240 -6.33 3.11 2.04
C PHE A 240 -7.56 3.13 1.10
N ALA A 241 -7.68 4.17 0.26
CA ALA A 241 -8.73 4.23 -0.75
C ALA A 241 -8.67 3.04 -1.73
N THR A 242 -7.46 2.57 -2.04
CA THR A 242 -7.19 1.41 -2.92
C THR A 242 -6.56 0.30 -2.09
N LEU A 243 -7.18 -0.89 -2.10
CA LEU A 243 -6.65 -2.12 -1.51
C LEU A 243 -6.33 -3.15 -2.58
N ASP A 244 -7.24 -3.37 -3.53
CA ASP A 244 -7.04 -4.25 -4.66
C ASP A 244 -6.37 -3.49 -5.82
N PRO A 245 -5.32 -4.03 -6.46
CA PRO A 245 -4.62 -3.33 -7.54
C PRO A 245 -5.54 -3.10 -8.74
N THR A 246 -5.49 -1.91 -9.28
CA THR A 246 -6.24 -1.55 -10.48
C THR A 246 -5.28 -1.28 -11.62
N MET A 247 -5.47 -1.99 -12.75
CA MET A 247 -4.62 -1.85 -13.93
C MET A 247 -5.37 -1.19 -15.08
N ARG A 248 -4.68 -0.30 -15.81
CA ARG A 248 -5.20 0.34 -17.04
C ARG A 248 -4.09 0.52 -18.04
N GLN A 249 -4.45 0.36 -19.30
CA GLN A 249 -3.56 0.71 -20.41
C GLN A 249 -3.60 2.21 -20.66
N VAL A 250 -2.44 2.81 -20.82
CA VAL A 250 -2.24 4.23 -21.18
C VAL A 250 -1.37 4.27 -22.41
N THR A 251 -1.64 5.20 -23.32
CA THR A 251 -0.80 5.46 -24.48
C THR A 251 0.02 6.73 -24.20
N LEU A 252 1.33 6.60 -24.18
CA LEU A 252 2.25 7.72 -24.02
C LEU A 252 2.39 8.48 -25.35
N PRO A 253 2.86 9.75 -25.34
CA PRO A 253 3.27 10.45 -26.55
C PRO A 253 4.26 9.58 -27.34
N GLY A 254 4.10 9.53 -28.67
CA GLY A 254 4.86 8.62 -29.52
C GLY A 254 4.18 7.26 -29.77
N GLY A 255 3.01 7.00 -29.16
CA GLY A 255 2.19 5.80 -29.43
C GLY A 255 2.54 4.58 -28.56
N ARG A 256 3.56 4.68 -27.68
CA ARG A 256 3.94 3.59 -26.76
C ARG A 256 2.82 3.31 -25.78
N LYS A 257 2.37 2.05 -25.74
CA LYS A 257 1.37 1.57 -24.79
C LYS A 257 2.05 1.05 -23.52
N VAL A 258 1.56 1.46 -22.36
CA VAL A 258 2.04 1.03 -21.04
C VAL A 258 0.87 0.57 -20.19
N ILE A 259 1.10 -0.36 -19.27
CA ILE A 259 0.11 -0.76 -18.27
C ILE A 259 0.45 -0.03 -16.97
N LEU A 260 -0.45 0.85 -16.54
CA LEU A 260 -0.33 1.53 -15.27
C LEU A 260 -1.08 0.75 -14.19
N SER A 261 -0.44 0.54 -13.03
CA SER A 261 -1.01 -0.18 -11.88
C SER A 261 -1.07 0.73 -10.67
N ASP A 262 -2.28 0.99 -10.14
CA ASP A 262 -2.46 1.62 -8.83
C ASP A 262 -2.38 0.54 -7.74
N THR A 263 -1.58 0.79 -6.70
CA THR A 263 -1.33 -0.17 -5.64
C THR A 263 -1.81 0.34 -4.28
N VAL A 264 -1.86 -0.55 -3.29
CA VAL A 264 -2.17 -0.18 -1.91
C VAL A 264 -1.16 0.83 -1.38
N GLY A 265 -1.65 1.82 -0.61
CA GLY A 265 -0.79 2.77 0.07
C GLY A 265 -0.04 2.14 1.24
N PHE A 266 1.23 2.45 1.39
CA PHE A 266 2.01 2.06 2.55
C PHE A 266 1.69 2.95 3.75
N ILE A 267 1.90 2.42 4.94
CA ILE A 267 1.74 3.14 6.20
C ILE A 267 2.84 2.68 7.16
N SER A 268 3.24 3.56 8.07
CA SER A 268 4.20 3.21 9.11
C SER A 268 3.67 2.13 10.04
N ASP A 269 4.57 1.33 10.58
CA ASP A 269 4.25 0.27 11.54
C ASP A 269 3.26 -0.78 11.02
N LEU A 270 3.25 -0.99 9.68
CA LEU A 270 2.43 -2.02 9.06
C LEU A 270 2.77 -3.39 9.70
N PRO A 271 1.78 -4.11 10.24
CA PRO A 271 2.02 -5.43 10.81
C PRO A 271 2.59 -6.39 9.76
N THR A 272 3.65 -7.14 10.10
CA THR A 272 4.28 -8.12 9.20
C THR A 272 3.30 -9.16 8.66
N GLN A 273 2.27 -9.50 9.43
CA GLN A 273 1.17 -10.38 9.03
C GLN A 273 0.35 -9.80 7.88
N LEU A 274 0.20 -8.47 7.83
CA LEU A 274 -0.46 -7.76 6.74
C LEU A 274 0.45 -7.60 5.52
N VAL A 275 1.75 -7.39 5.70
CA VAL A 275 2.71 -7.40 4.57
C VAL A 275 2.61 -8.72 3.81
N ALA A 276 2.50 -9.84 4.52
CA ALA A 276 2.29 -11.15 3.90
C ALA A 276 0.92 -11.25 3.18
N ALA A 277 -0.11 -10.58 3.71
CA ALA A 277 -1.44 -10.51 3.08
C ALA A 277 -1.43 -9.66 1.80
N PHE A 278 -0.61 -8.60 1.75
CA PHE A 278 -0.47 -7.73 0.55
C PHE A 278 0.50 -8.26 -0.49
N ARG A 279 1.12 -9.41 -0.25
CA ARG A 279 2.12 -9.97 -1.16
C ARG A 279 1.63 -10.02 -2.62
N ALA A 280 0.34 -10.25 -2.84
CA ALA A 280 -0.26 -10.30 -4.17
C ALA A 280 -0.30 -8.92 -4.87
N THR A 281 -0.56 -7.84 -4.13
CA THR A 281 -0.51 -6.46 -4.65
C THR A 281 0.93 -5.98 -4.80
N LEU A 282 1.80 -6.44 -3.91
CA LEU A 282 3.22 -6.12 -3.92
C LEU A 282 4.00 -6.91 -4.99
N GLU A 283 3.52 -8.08 -5.41
CA GLU A 283 4.07 -8.82 -6.55
C GLU A 283 3.98 -8.03 -7.86
N GLU A 284 2.95 -7.18 -8.03
CA GLU A 284 2.85 -6.28 -9.20
C GLU A 284 3.96 -5.23 -9.18
N VAL A 285 4.34 -4.72 -8.01
CA VAL A 285 5.47 -3.80 -7.84
C VAL A 285 6.80 -4.51 -8.14
N GLN A 286 6.96 -5.75 -7.62
CA GLN A 286 8.17 -6.55 -7.86
C GLN A 286 8.42 -6.84 -9.34
N THR A 287 7.36 -6.98 -10.12
CA THR A 287 7.43 -7.35 -11.55
C THR A 287 7.31 -6.16 -12.50
N ALA A 288 7.11 -4.96 -11.96
CA ALA A 288 7.01 -3.75 -12.76
C ALA A 288 8.35 -3.42 -13.44
N ASP A 289 8.26 -2.95 -14.68
CA ASP A 289 9.42 -2.42 -15.45
C ASP A 289 9.88 -1.08 -14.88
N LEU A 290 8.93 -0.28 -14.33
CA LEU A 290 9.21 1.01 -13.70
C LEU A 290 8.27 1.22 -12.50
N VAL A 291 8.76 1.91 -11.48
CA VAL A 291 8.01 2.27 -10.28
C VAL A 291 7.91 3.79 -10.16
N LEU A 292 6.73 4.31 -9.97
CA LEU A 292 6.48 5.70 -9.60
C LEU A 292 6.33 5.81 -8.09
N HIS A 293 7.35 6.31 -7.42
CA HIS A 293 7.29 6.57 -5.97
C HIS A 293 6.64 7.92 -5.72
N VAL A 294 5.33 7.91 -5.45
CA VAL A 294 4.52 9.11 -5.23
C VAL A 294 4.64 9.55 -3.79
N ARG A 295 5.07 10.80 -3.58
CA ARG A 295 5.23 11.44 -2.28
C ARG A 295 4.31 12.64 -2.17
N ASP A 296 3.73 12.85 -1.00
CA ASP A 296 3.11 14.11 -0.62
C ASP A 296 4.19 15.06 -0.11
N ILE A 297 4.62 16.01 -0.96
CA ILE A 297 5.72 16.91 -0.60
C ILE A 297 5.27 18.04 0.35
N SER A 298 3.96 18.26 0.49
CA SER A 298 3.40 19.23 1.43
C SER A 298 3.35 18.70 2.87
N HIS A 299 3.52 17.36 3.06
CA HIS A 299 3.42 16.75 4.37
C HIS A 299 4.71 16.93 5.19
N PRO A 300 4.64 17.35 6.48
CA PRO A 300 5.81 17.60 7.31
C PRO A 300 6.72 16.35 7.46
N ASP A 301 6.13 15.15 7.47
CA ASP A 301 6.85 13.88 7.57
C ASP A 301 7.19 13.26 6.20
N SER A 302 7.19 14.03 5.10
CA SER A 302 7.38 13.51 3.74
C SER A 302 8.65 12.64 3.60
N ASP A 303 9.76 13.05 4.20
CA ASP A 303 11.02 12.31 4.15
C ASP A 303 10.99 11.03 4.99
N ALA A 304 10.34 11.06 6.16
CA ALA A 304 10.15 9.88 6.98
C ALA A 304 9.23 8.86 6.29
N GLN A 305 8.18 9.32 5.61
CA GLN A 305 7.29 8.49 4.80
C GLN A 305 8.04 7.86 3.61
N LYS A 306 8.94 8.61 2.94
CA LYS A 306 9.83 8.08 1.90
C LYS A 306 10.67 6.92 2.42
N GLN A 307 11.28 7.07 3.60
CA GLN A 307 12.12 6.02 4.18
C GLN A 307 11.32 4.75 4.50
N ASP A 308 10.08 4.87 5.00
CA ASP A 308 9.20 3.71 5.21
C ASP A 308 8.89 2.98 3.91
N VAL A 309 8.57 3.72 2.84
CA VAL A 309 8.30 3.13 1.52
C VAL A 309 9.52 2.42 0.97
N VAL A 310 10.70 3.05 1.03
CA VAL A 310 11.96 2.45 0.57
C VAL A 310 12.31 1.19 1.38
N ALA A 311 12.10 1.20 2.71
CA ALA A 311 12.32 0.01 3.54
C ALA A 311 11.43 -1.17 3.10
N ILE A 312 10.14 -0.91 2.82
CA ILE A 312 9.24 -1.94 2.31
C ILE A 312 9.66 -2.42 0.92
N MET A 313 10.11 -1.52 0.03
CA MET A 313 10.62 -1.92 -1.29
C MET A 313 11.86 -2.81 -1.18
N ARG A 314 12.76 -2.53 -0.22
CA ARG A 314 13.90 -3.42 0.10
C ARG A 314 13.46 -4.79 0.60
N ASP A 315 12.46 -4.85 1.47
CA ASP A 315 11.86 -6.11 1.94
C ASP A 315 11.21 -6.91 0.79
N LEU A 316 10.79 -6.23 -0.28
CA LEU A 316 10.31 -6.82 -1.52
C LEU A 316 11.42 -7.27 -2.47
N GLY A 317 12.70 -7.06 -2.12
CA GLY A 317 13.85 -7.49 -2.91
C GLY A 317 14.37 -6.45 -3.90
N PHE A 318 14.04 -5.17 -3.72
CA PHE A 318 14.70 -4.09 -4.45
C PHE A 318 16.04 -3.78 -3.78
N ASP A 319 17.12 -4.04 -4.48
CA ASP A 319 18.45 -3.55 -4.10
C ASP A 319 18.61 -2.06 -4.47
N ASP A 320 19.71 -1.46 -4.05
CA ASP A 320 19.95 -0.03 -4.29
C ASP A 320 20.10 0.30 -5.78
N ASN A 321 20.62 -0.62 -6.59
CA ASN A 321 20.70 -0.44 -8.05
C ASN A 321 19.31 -0.42 -8.68
N ARG A 322 18.47 -1.38 -8.33
CA ARG A 322 17.09 -1.44 -8.83
C ARG A 322 16.23 -0.28 -8.35
N LEU A 323 16.41 0.16 -7.08
CA LEU A 323 15.75 1.36 -6.58
C LEU A 323 16.14 2.59 -7.39
N PHE A 324 17.38 2.67 -7.85
CA PHE A 324 17.84 3.77 -8.68
C PHE A 324 17.37 3.66 -10.14
N GLU A 325 17.53 2.49 -10.77
CA GLU A 325 17.27 2.29 -12.18
C GLU A 325 15.78 2.16 -12.51
N ALA A 326 14.98 1.55 -11.62
CA ALA A 326 13.59 1.25 -11.87
C ALA A 326 12.62 2.17 -11.14
N THR A 327 13.08 3.28 -10.53
CA THR A 327 12.19 4.18 -9.78
C THR A 327 12.29 5.62 -10.28
N VAL A 328 11.13 6.26 -10.48
CA VAL A 328 10.98 7.72 -10.64
C VAL A 328 10.27 8.24 -9.39
N GLU A 329 10.86 9.23 -8.74
CA GLU A 329 10.26 9.89 -7.59
C GLU A 329 9.30 10.99 -8.06
N VAL A 330 8.05 10.94 -7.61
CA VAL A 330 7.02 11.90 -7.98
C VAL A 330 6.64 12.74 -6.77
N TRP A 331 7.00 14.02 -6.77
CA TRP A 331 6.63 14.98 -5.74
C TRP A 331 5.24 15.51 -6.05
N ASN A 332 4.24 14.91 -5.45
CA ASN A 332 2.84 15.27 -5.65
C ASN A 332 2.37 16.32 -4.63
N LYS A 333 1.24 16.95 -4.95
CA LYS A 333 0.57 17.99 -4.16
C LYS A 333 1.36 19.31 -4.08
N ILE A 334 2.09 19.65 -5.14
CA ILE A 334 2.80 20.95 -5.21
C ILE A 334 1.84 22.14 -5.14
N ASP A 335 0.57 21.96 -5.46
CA ASP A 335 -0.50 22.95 -5.31
C ASP A 335 -0.77 23.37 -3.85
N LEU A 336 -0.26 22.62 -2.88
CA LEU A 336 -0.38 22.94 -1.45
C LEU A 336 0.88 23.61 -0.87
N LEU A 337 1.91 23.84 -1.67
CA LEU A 337 3.12 24.53 -1.24
C LEU A 337 2.96 26.04 -1.38
N ASP A 338 3.41 26.79 -0.35
CA ASP A 338 3.43 28.26 -0.38
C ASP A 338 4.55 28.84 -1.26
N ALA A 339 5.53 28.00 -1.62
CA ALA A 339 6.69 28.35 -2.45
C ALA A 339 6.95 27.30 -3.51
N ALA A 340 7.78 27.62 -4.49
CA ALA A 340 8.22 26.65 -5.49
C ALA A 340 8.80 25.37 -4.82
N PRO A 341 8.61 24.17 -5.42
CA PRO A 341 9.18 22.94 -4.88
C PRO A 341 10.67 23.11 -4.59
N PRO A 342 11.21 22.47 -3.56
CA PRO A 342 12.63 22.55 -3.25
C PRO A 342 13.48 22.22 -4.48
N ALA A 343 14.54 22.99 -4.70
CA ALA A 343 15.49 22.67 -5.76
C ALA A 343 16.02 21.25 -5.53
N MET A 344 16.10 20.45 -6.59
CA MET A 344 16.67 19.11 -6.51
C MET A 344 18.08 19.19 -5.96
N ALA A 345 18.35 18.49 -4.85
CA ALA A 345 19.71 18.38 -4.34
C ALA A 345 20.61 17.73 -5.40
N PRO A 346 21.85 18.21 -5.60
CA PRO A 346 22.78 17.66 -6.61
C PRO A 346 23.07 16.16 -6.45
N ASP A 347 22.84 15.62 -5.25
CA ASP A 347 23.10 14.23 -4.88
C ASP A 347 21.92 13.28 -5.12
N ASN A 348 20.81 13.79 -5.64
CA ASN A 348 19.64 12.94 -5.93
C ASN A 348 19.94 12.07 -7.16
N ARG A 349 20.46 10.88 -6.91
CA ARG A 349 20.82 9.86 -7.92
C ARG A 349 19.62 9.32 -8.70
N GLY A 350 18.43 9.90 -8.60
CA GLY A 350 17.20 9.46 -9.27
C GLY A 350 16.49 10.58 -10.00
N GLU A 351 15.64 10.25 -10.95
CA GLU A 351 14.78 11.21 -11.64
C GLU A 351 13.62 11.59 -10.71
N VAL A 352 13.45 12.90 -10.50
CA VAL A 352 12.38 13.48 -9.67
C VAL A 352 11.51 14.37 -10.55
N VAL A 353 10.20 14.24 -10.43
CA VAL A 353 9.23 15.06 -11.15
C VAL A 353 8.21 15.64 -10.18
N ALA A 354 8.07 16.98 -10.18
CA ALA A 354 7.10 17.67 -9.36
C ALA A 354 5.75 17.77 -10.11
N VAL A 355 4.66 17.43 -9.43
CA VAL A 355 3.32 17.40 -10.02
C VAL A 355 2.24 17.82 -9.03
N SER A 356 1.10 18.25 -9.54
CA SER A 356 -0.17 18.26 -8.84
C SER A 356 -1.15 17.34 -9.59
N ALA A 357 -1.43 16.19 -9.05
CA ALA A 357 -2.45 15.30 -9.62
C ALA A 357 -3.86 15.91 -9.58
N LYS A 358 -4.09 16.94 -8.77
CA LYS A 358 -5.36 17.65 -8.63
C LYS A 358 -5.54 18.72 -9.71
N THR A 359 -4.53 19.54 -9.98
CA THR A 359 -4.58 20.63 -10.96
C THR A 359 -4.14 20.19 -12.35
N GLY A 360 -3.38 19.11 -12.47
CA GLY A 360 -2.75 18.65 -13.72
C GLY A 360 -1.36 19.24 -13.96
N GLU A 361 -0.87 20.12 -13.10
CA GLU A 361 0.45 20.72 -13.23
C GLU A 361 1.56 19.67 -13.19
N GLY A 362 2.55 19.76 -14.08
CA GLY A 362 3.70 18.86 -14.16
C GLY A 362 3.40 17.46 -14.78
N ILE A 363 2.15 17.15 -15.12
CA ILE A 363 1.77 15.84 -15.67
C ILE A 363 2.45 15.55 -17.01
N ASP A 364 2.55 16.55 -17.90
CA ASP A 364 3.24 16.37 -19.20
C ASP A 364 4.73 16.06 -18.98
N SER A 365 5.36 16.70 -18.00
CA SER A 365 6.75 16.41 -17.62
C SER A 365 6.92 14.99 -17.08
N LEU A 366 5.95 14.51 -16.28
CA LEU A 366 5.93 13.13 -15.78
C LEU A 366 5.78 12.12 -16.94
N ILE A 367 4.87 12.39 -17.87
CA ILE A 367 4.66 11.52 -19.05
C ILE A 367 5.93 11.48 -19.89
N ALA A 368 6.60 12.61 -20.10
CA ALA A 368 7.89 12.66 -20.84
C ALA A 368 8.99 11.89 -20.09
N ALA A 369 9.07 12.00 -18.76
CA ALA A 369 10.01 11.25 -17.92
C ALA A 369 9.77 9.73 -18.03
N LEU A 370 8.51 9.30 -17.97
CA LEU A 370 8.13 7.90 -18.18
C LEU A 370 8.59 7.37 -19.54
N GLY A 371 8.35 8.14 -20.60
CA GLY A 371 8.80 7.79 -21.95
C GLY A 371 10.32 7.60 -22.04
N ARG A 372 11.09 8.57 -21.50
CA ARG A 372 12.56 8.49 -21.46
C ARG A 372 13.06 7.27 -20.69
N ARG A 373 12.54 7.04 -19.48
CA ARG A 373 12.97 5.93 -18.61
C ARG A 373 12.68 4.57 -19.21
N LEU A 374 11.50 4.40 -19.80
CA LEU A 374 11.13 3.16 -20.47
C LEU A 374 11.93 2.92 -21.76
N ALA A 375 12.40 3.98 -22.42
CA ALA A 375 13.24 3.87 -23.61
C ALA A 375 14.72 3.57 -23.30
N GLN A 376 15.21 3.82 -22.08
CA GLN A 376 16.62 3.58 -21.71
C GLN A 376 17.05 2.12 -21.86
N ASN A 377 16.14 1.18 -21.73
CA ASN A 377 16.39 -0.25 -21.86
C ASN A 377 16.18 -0.78 -23.28
N ASP A 378 15.83 0.09 -24.24
CA ASP A 378 15.58 -0.28 -25.61
C ASP A 378 16.83 0.00 -26.44
N SER A 379 17.15 -0.92 -27.34
CA SER A 379 18.18 -0.72 -28.38
C SER A 379 17.52 -0.32 -29.68
N VAL A 380 18.02 0.74 -30.29
CA VAL A 380 17.57 1.12 -31.63
C VAL A 380 18.13 0.12 -32.63
N GLN A 381 17.23 -0.54 -33.35
CA GLN A 381 17.56 -1.51 -34.41
C GLN A 381 17.11 -0.97 -35.74
N SER A 382 17.98 -1.03 -36.73
CA SER A 382 17.65 -0.75 -38.13
C SER A 382 17.24 -2.07 -38.79
N LEU A 383 15.97 -2.21 -39.11
CA LEU A 383 15.40 -3.43 -39.64
C LEU A 383 14.89 -3.20 -41.05
N ARG A 384 15.16 -4.15 -41.94
CA ARG A 384 14.67 -4.18 -43.32
C ARG A 384 13.62 -5.27 -43.44
N VAL A 385 12.37 -4.93 -43.70
CA VAL A 385 11.24 -5.87 -43.73
C VAL A 385 10.57 -5.79 -45.12
N PRO A 386 10.27 -6.91 -45.78
CA PRO A 386 9.51 -6.88 -47.05
C PRO A 386 8.16 -6.20 -46.82
N ILE A 387 7.75 -5.29 -47.74
CA ILE A 387 6.46 -4.58 -47.63
C ILE A 387 5.28 -5.56 -47.61
N GLU A 388 5.42 -6.70 -48.29
CA GLU A 388 4.42 -7.75 -48.35
C GLU A 388 4.21 -8.45 -46.97
N ASP A 389 5.23 -8.42 -46.08
CA ASP A 389 5.12 -8.97 -44.72
C ASP A 389 4.51 -7.95 -43.77
N GLY A 390 3.21 -7.66 -43.98
CA GLY A 390 2.43 -6.80 -43.12
C GLY A 390 2.36 -7.32 -41.68
N ALA A 391 2.55 -8.64 -41.46
CA ALA A 391 2.53 -9.24 -40.13
C ALA A 391 3.80 -8.86 -39.34
N ALA A 392 4.97 -8.88 -39.95
CA ALA A 392 6.22 -8.45 -39.35
C ALA A 392 6.20 -6.95 -39.03
N ILE A 393 5.73 -6.12 -39.98
CA ILE A 393 5.60 -4.67 -39.80
C ILE A 393 4.62 -4.38 -38.64
N ALA A 394 3.43 -4.98 -38.62
CA ALA A 394 2.46 -4.81 -37.56
C ALA A 394 3.00 -5.27 -36.19
N TRP A 395 3.83 -6.33 -36.18
CA TRP A 395 4.48 -6.81 -34.97
C TRP A 395 5.45 -5.77 -34.41
N LEU A 396 6.26 -5.13 -35.25
CA LEU A 396 7.20 -4.07 -34.85
C LEU A 396 6.46 -2.87 -34.22
N TYR A 397 5.36 -2.43 -34.86
CA TYR A 397 4.51 -1.37 -34.31
C TYR A 397 3.81 -1.78 -32.99
N GLY A 398 3.59 -3.07 -32.76
CA GLY A 398 2.99 -3.59 -31.55
C GLY A 398 3.97 -3.81 -30.39
N HIS A 399 5.27 -3.98 -30.67
CA HIS A 399 6.27 -4.41 -29.68
C HIS A 399 7.43 -3.43 -29.50
N GLY A 400 7.57 -2.43 -30.36
CA GLY A 400 8.62 -1.42 -30.30
C GLY A 400 8.12 -0.04 -30.67
N ASP A 401 8.96 0.97 -30.43
CA ASP A 401 8.70 2.33 -30.88
C ASP A 401 9.38 2.53 -32.27
N VAL A 402 8.56 2.68 -33.30
CA VAL A 402 9.04 2.97 -34.65
C VAL A 402 9.43 4.45 -34.70
N LEU A 403 10.75 4.71 -34.69
CA LEU A 403 11.33 6.07 -34.70
C LEU A 403 11.34 6.67 -36.11
N LYS A 404 11.61 5.83 -37.08
CA LYS A 404 11.68 6.22 -38.48
C LYS A 404 11.21 5.08 -39.36
N ARG A 405 10.53 5.41 -40.46
CA ARG A 405 10.17 4.49 -41.52
C ARG A 405 10.38 5.14 -42.86
N ASP A 406 11.15 4.45 -43.73
CA ASP A 406 11.33 4.78 -45.13
C ASP A 406 10.99 3.53 -45.96
N ASP A 407 10.17 3.65 -46.98
CA ASP A 407 9.73 2.53 -47.84
C ASP A 407 10.28 2.69 -49.23
N ASP A 408 10.82 1.61 -49.81
CA ASP A 408 11.05 1.48 -51.21
C ASP A 408 9.97 0.59 -51.88
N GLU A 409 10.12 0.23 -53.17
CA GLU A 409 9.12 -0.60 -53.85
C GLU A 409 8.97 -2.02 -53.28
N ARG A 410 9.94 -2.52 -52.50
CA ARG A 410 9.98 -3.90 -52.01
C ARG A 410 10.13 -4.03 -50.48
N HIS A 411 10.72 -3.04 -49.86
CA HIS A 411 11.08 -3.13 -48.44
C HIS A 411 10.71 -1.85 -47.68
N ALA A 412 10.30 -2.05 -46.40
CA ALA A 412 10.22 -1.02 -45.42
C ALA A 412 11.49 -1.04 -44.55
N TYR A 413 12.18 0.09 -44.46
CA TYR A 413 13.33 0.32 -43.60
C TYR A 413 12.84 1.01 -42.35
N LEU A 414 12.93 0.31 -41.22
CA LEU A 414 12.41 0.80 -39.95
C LEU A 414 13.54 0.95 -38.92
N GLU A 415 13.67 2.12 -38.36
CA GLU A 415 14.44 2.31 -37.12
C GLU A 415 13.48 2.13 -35.95
N VAL A 416 13.66 1.05 -35.18
CA VAL A 416 12.74 0.67 -34.09
C VAL A 416 13.53 0.51 -32.83
N ALA A 417 13.10 1.21 -31.79
CA ALA A 417 13.57 0.98 -30.42
C ALA A 417 12.87 -0.25 -29.85
N LEU A 418 13.64 -1.30 -29.60
CA LEU A 418 13.15 -2.60 -29.12
C LEU A 418 13.89 -3.04 -27.85
N LYS A 419 13.18 -3.71 -26.93
CA LYS A 419 13.85 -4.45 -25.85
C LYS A 419 14.69 -5.58 -26.45
N PRO A 420 15.88 -5.91 -25.91
CA PRO A 420 16.72 -7.00 -26.42
C PRO A 420 15.99 -8.34 -26.58
N ALA A 421 15.09 -8.65 -25.64
CA ALA A 421 14.28 -9.87 -25.69
C ALA A 421 13.26 -9.86 -26.85
N ASP A 422 12.69 -8.70 -27.17
CA ASP A 422 11.72 -8.58 -28.26
C ASP A 422 12.43 -8.57 -29.62
N HIS A 423 13.62 -7.97 -29.69
CA HIS A 423 14.47 -8.12 -30.90
C HIS A 423 14.79 -9.58 -31.21
N GLN A 424 15.21 -10.37 -30.18
CA GLN A 424 15.46 -11.81 -30.36
C GLN A 424 14.19 -12.57 -30.78
N ARG A 425 13.03 -12.24 -30.25
CA ARG A 425 11.75 -12.82 -30.67
C ARG A 425 11.39 -12.47 -32.11
N PHE A 426 11.62 -11.23 -32.49
CA PHE A 426 11.40 -10.80 -33.87
C PHE A 426 12.26 -11.61 -34.87
N VAL A 427 13.57 -11.67 -34.60
CA VAL A 427 14.52 -12.44 -35.41
C VAL A 427 14.14 -13.92 -35.50
N SER A 428 13.72 -14.53 -34.35
CA SER A 428 13.32 -15.95 -34.33
C SER A 428 12.01 -16.22 -35.05
N LYS A 429 11.09 -15.26 -35.13
CA LYS A 429 9.75 -15.45 -35.70
C LYS A 429 9.67 -15.08 -37.18
N PHE A 430 10.40 -14.06 -37.59
CA PHE A 430 10.33 -13.50 -38.96
C PHE A 430 11.63 -13.66 -39.77
N GLY A 431 12.67 -14.27 -39.18
CA GLY A 431 13.99 -14.35 -39.76
C GLY A 431 14.74 -13.03 -39.63
N GLY A 432 16.08 -13.07 -39.49
CA GLY A 432 16.88 -11.85 -39.51
C GLY A 432 16.69 -11.13 -40.82
N ALA A 433 16.03 -9.99 -40.78
CA ALA A 433 15.89 -9.10 -41.92
C ALA A 433 17.05 -8.14 -42.00
#